data_d9f4d53ea38cda5d63af409aea3ad8f5
#
_entry.id   d9f4d53ea38cda5d63af409aea3ad8f5
#
_cell.length_a   1.000
_cell.length_b   1.000
_cell.length_c   1.000
_cell.angle_alpha   90.00
_cell.angle_beta   90.00
_cell.angle_gamma   90.00
#
_symmetry.space_group_name_H-M   'P 1'
#
loop_
_entity.id
_entity.type
_entity.pdbx_description
1 polymer ?
#
loop_
_entity_poly.entity_id
_entity_poly.type
_entity_poly.pdbx_seq_one_letter_code
_entity_poly.pdbx_strand_id
1 'polypeptide(L)'
;MEEVFKYIIGLGAAVMMPIIFTILGVCIGIKLPKALKSGLLVGVGFVGLSVVTALLTSSLGPALSKMVEIYGLELGIFDMGWPSAAAVAYNTSVGAFIIPVCLGINLLMLLTKTTRTVNIDLWNYWHFAFIGAIVYFASDNIYWGFFAAIICYIITLVMADLTAPAFQKFYDKMDGISIPQPFCQSFVPFAIVINKLLDKIPGFDKLNIDSEGLKKKFGLMGEPLFLGIVIGCGIGALGCGSWKEVVDSIPSILGLGIKMGAVMELIPRITSLFIEGLKPISDATRELIAKKYKNSAGLSIGMSPALVIGHPTTLVVSLLLIPVTIFLAVILPGNRFLPLASLAGMFYLFPMILPITKGNVVKSFIIGLVAVSYTHLRAHETELH
;
A
#
# COMPACT_ATOMS: atom_id res chain seq x y z
N MET A 1 -23.19 11.26 18.41
CA MET A 1 -21.84 11.46 17.84
C MET A 1 -21.38 10.24 17.04
N GLU A 2 -21.53 9.03 17.55
CA GLU A 2 -21.14 7.79 16.85
C GLU A 2 -21.78 7.65 15.46
N GLU A 3 -23.09 7.92 15.33
CA GLU A 3 -23.78 7.86 14.03
C GLU A 3 -23.25 8.88 13.02
N VAL A 4 -22.87 10.08 13.47
CA VAL A 4 -22.26 11.10 12.59
C VAL A 4 -20.89 10.64 12.09
N PHE A 5 -20.05 10.05 12.96
CA PHE A 5 -18.77 9.50 12.54
C PHE A 5 -18.94 8.31 11.58
N LYS A 6 -19.87 7.39 11.87
CA LYS A 6 -20.19 6.28 10.96
C LYS A 6 -20.68 6.78 9.61
N TYR A 7 -21.53 7.80 9.59
CA TYR A 7 -21.99 8.42 8.33
C TYR A 7 -20.83 9.01 7.53
N ILE A 8 -19.96 9.81 8.17
CA ILE A 8 -18.81 10.42 7.50
C ILE A 8 -17.86 9.34 6.94
N ILE A 9 -17.55 8.31 7.72
CA ILE A 9 -16.71 7.20 7.31
C ILE A 9 -17.38 6.41 6.17
N GLY A 10 -18.70 6.22 6.23
CA GLY A 10 -19.49 5.55 5.20
C GLY A 10 -19.47 6.23 3.83
N LEU A 11 -19.09 7.51 3.76
CA LEU A 11 -18.90 8.22 2.50
C LEU A 11 -17.72 7.66 1.67
N GLY A 12 -16.83 6.91 2.31
CA GLY A 12 -15.63 6.34 1.68
C GLY A 12 -14.54 7.37 1.36
N ALA A 13 -13.34 6.88 1.04
CA ALA A 13 -12.16 7.72 0.80
C ALA A 13 -12.37 8.75 -0.32
N ALA A 14 -13.05 8.36 -1.38
CA ALA A 14 -13.27 9.19 -2.56
C ALA A 14 -14.07 10.47 -2.28
N VAL A 15 -14.95 10.46 -1.26
CA VAL A 15 -15.75 11.62 -0.85
C VAL A 15 -15.20 12.27 0.42
N MET A 16 -14.81 11.46 1.39
CA MET A 16 -14.31 11.95 2.68
C MET A 16 -13.01 12.74 2.54
N MET A 17 -12.06 12.24 1.75
CA MET A 17 -10.75 12.89 1.62
C MET A 17 -10.81 14.26 0.92
N PRO A 18 -11.56 14.48 -0.16
CA PRO A 18 -11.80 15.82 -0.70
C PRO A 18 -12.29 16.82 0.34
N ILE A 19 -13.24 16.43 1.18
CA ILE A 19 -13.79 17.29 2.23
C ILE A 19 -12.70 17.63 3.26
N ILE A 20 -12.00 16.61 3.77
CA ILE A 20 -10.94 16.77 4.77
C ILE A 20 -9.83 17.68 4.24
N PHE A 21 -9.31 17.40 3.03
CA PHE A 21 -8.23 18.20 2.46
C PHE A 21 -8.64 19.61 2.09
N THR A 22 -9.91 19.82 1.70
CA THR A 22 -10.45 21.18 1.47
C THR A 22 -10.50 21.96 2.79
N ILE A 23 -11.07 21.38 3.84
CA ILE A 23 -11.15 22.02 5.17
C ILE A 23 -9.74 22.30 5.70
N LEU A 24 -8.86 21.30 5.68
CA LEU A 24 -7.47 21.45 6.10
C LEU A 24 -6.76 22.56 5.35
N GLY A 25 -6.89 22.58 4.00
CA GLY A 25 -6.33 23.62 3.15
C GLY A 25 -6.77 25.02 3.54
N VAL A 26 -8.07 25.21 3.80
CA VAL A 26 -8.60 26.51 4.25
C VAL A 26 -8.08 26.87 5.64
N CYS A 27 -8.04 25.90 6.58
CA CYS A 27 -7.52 26.15 7.94
C CYS A 27 -6.05 26.55 7.97
N ILE A 28 -5.24 26.09 7.01
CA ILE A 28 -3.83 26.47 6.88
C ILE A 28 -3.61 27.72 6.01
N GLY A 29 -4.69 28.37 5.57
CA GLY A 29 -4.64 29.67 4.86
C GLY A 29 -4.64 29.57 3.34
N ILE A 30 -4.92 28.42 2.73
CA ILE A 30 -5.11 28.30 1.28
C ILE A 30 -6.49 28.87 0.91
N LYS A 31 -6.57 29.64 -0.18
CA LYS A 31 -7.85 30.15 -0.70
C LYS A 31 -8.78 28.98 -1.06
N LEU A 32 -10.06 29.08 -0.68
CA LEU A 32 -11.07 28.02 -0.87
C LEU A 32 -11.08 27.36 -2.26
N PRO A 33 -11.05 28.12 -3.40
CA PRO A 33 -11.05 27.47 -4.72
C PRO A 33 -9.83 26.57 -4.95
N LYS A 34 -8.65 26.98 -4.45
CA LYS A 34 -7.40 26.20 -4.56
C LYS A 34 -7.43 24.97 -3.62
N ALA A 35 -7.93 25.14 -2.38
CA ALA A 35 -8.10 24.04 -1.44
C ALA A 35 -9.11 23.00 -1.95
N LEU A 36 -10.24 23.47 -2.52
CA LEU A 36 -11.25 22.59 -3.12
C LEU A 36 -10.68 21.82 -4.32
N LYS A 37 -9.95 22.48 -5.23
CA LYS A 37 -9.27 21.79 -6.34
C LYS A 37 -8.30 20.72 -5.83
N SER A 38 -7.50 21.04 -4.82
CA SER A 38 -6.59 20.09 -4.18
C SER A 38 -7.33 18.87 -3.62
N GLY A 39 -8.39 19.09 -2.85
CA GLY A 39 -9.20 18.01 -2.28
C GLY A 39 -9.85 17.14 -3.36
N LEU A 40 -10.45 17.75 -4.40
CA LEU A 40 -11.09 17.03 -5.50
C LEU A 40 -10.10 16.17 -6.29
N LEU A 41 -8.87 16.65 -6.55
CA LEU A 41 -7.82 15.86 -7.21
C LEU A 41 -7.46 14.62 -6.39
N VAL A 42 -7.39 14.74 -5.08
CA VAL A 42 -7.17 13.58 -4.19
C VAL A 42 -8.32 12.59 -4.28
N GLY A 43 -9.57 13.05 -4.27
CA GLY A 43 -10.74 12.18 -4.44
C GLY A 43 -10.76 11.46 -5.77
N VAL A 44 -10.47 12.17 -6.87
CA VAL A 44 -10.32 11.58 -8.21
C VAL A 44 -9.21 10.53 -8.23
N GLY A 45 -8.09 10.78 -7.54
CA GLY A 45 -7.02 9.80 -7.36
C GLY A 45 -7.51 8.53 -6.67
N PHE A 46 -8.29 8.63 -5.59
CA PHE A 46 -8.88 7.45 -4.91
C PHE A 46 -9.85 6.68 -5.81
N VAL A 47 -10.72 7.36 -6.56
CA VAL A 47 -11.59 6.71 -7.54
C VAL A 47 -10.78 6.00 -8.61
N GLY A 48 -9.78 6.67 -9.19
CA GLY A 48 -8.89 6.11 -10.20
C GLY A 48 -8.18 4.85 -9.70
N LEU A 49 -7.62 4.90 -8.47
CA LEU A 49 -6.97 3.75 -7.86
C LEU A 49 -7.94 2.59 -7.65
N SER A 50 -9.17 2.86 -7.20
CA SER A 50 -10.21 1.83 -7.04
C SER A 50 -10.57 1.17 -8.38
N VAL A 51 -10.68 1.96 -9.46
CA VAL A 51 -10.97 1.45 -10.81
C VAL A 51 -9.84 0.53 -11.30
N VAL A 52 -8.58 0.93 -11.12
CA VAL A 52 -7.43 0.11 -11.56
C VAL A 52 -7.30 -1.14 -10.70
N THR A 53 -7.55 -1.06 -9.40
CA THR A 53 -7.59 -2.23 -8.51
C THR A 53 -8.70 -3.21 -8.93
N ALA A 54 -9.90 -2.70 -9.24
CA ALA A 54 -10.99 -3.52 -9.73
C ALA A 54 -10.66 -4.17 -11.09
N LEU A 55 -9.98 -3.44 -11.99
CA LEU A 55 -9.50 -4.00 -13.26
C LEU A 55 -8.49 -5.12 -13.03
N LEU A 56 -7.55 -4.95 -12.10
CA LEU A 56 -6.57 -5.96 -11.72
C LEU A 56 -7.26 -7.24 -11.21
N THR A 57 -8.10 -7.11 -10.19
CA THR A 57 -8.75 -8.26 -9.53
C THR A 57 -9.73 -8.97 -10.46
N SER A 58 -10.57 -8.24 -11.19
CA SER A 58 -11.53 -8.83 -12.16
C SER A 58 -10.85 -9.49 -13.34
N SER A 59 -9.65 -9.04 -13.71
CA SER A 59 -8.89 -9.62 -14.82
C SER A 59 -8.14 -10.88 -14.42
N LEU A 60 -7.50 -10.88 -13.24
CA LEU A 60 -6.75 -12.04 -12.73
C LEU A 60 -7.65 -13.13 -12.16
N GLY A 61 -8.76 -12.78 -11.51
CA GLY A 61 -9.64 -13.70 -10.81
C GLY A 61 -10.03 -14.94 -11.63
N PRO A 62 -10.58 -14.78 -12.84
CA PRO A 62 -10.96 -15.92 -13.67
C PRO A 62 -9.80 -16.85 -14.05
N ALA A 63 -8.61 -16.30 -14.35
CA ALA A 63 -7.43 -17.10 -14.69
C ALA A 63 -6.93 -17.87 -13.46
N LEU A 64 -6.92 -17.25 -12.28
CA LEU A 64 -6.52 -17.87 -11.03
C LEU A 64 -7.51 -18.94 -10.57
N SER A 65 -8.83 -18.72 -10.72
CA SER A 65 -9.83 -19.73 -10.42
C SER A 65 -9.67 -20.98 -11.29
N LYS A 66 -9.40 -20.79 -12.58
CA LYS A 66 -9.08 -21.90 -13.48
C LYS A 66 -7.81 -22.64 -13.10
N MET A 67 -6.76 -21.94 -12.67
CA MET A 67 -5.54 -22.57 -12.18
C MET A 67 -5.81 -23.46 -10.97
N VAL A 68 -6.64 -23.00 -10.00
CA VAL A 68 -7.05 -23.80 -8.84
C VAL A 68 -7.74 -25.10 -9.29
N GLU A 69 -8.66 -25.00 -10.23
CA GLU A 69 -9.40 -26.14 -10.76
C GLU A 69 -8.49 -27.12 -11.52
N ILE A 70 -7.68 -26.62 -12.46
CA ILE A 70 -6.80 -27.44 -13.31
C ILE A 70 -5.73 -28.18 -12.50
N TYR A 71 -5.16 -27.49 -11.50
CA TYR A 71 -4.10 -28.09 -10.69
C TYR A 71 -4.63 -28.85 -9.46
N GLY A 72 -5.97 -28.99 -9.35
CA GLY A 72 -6.61 -29.77 -8.27
C GLY A 72 -6.32 -29.22 -6.87
N LEU A 73 -6.27 -27.90 -6.73
CA LEU A 73 -5.91 -27.24 -5.48
C LEU A 73 -7.14 -27.10 -4.59
N GLU A 74 -7.05 -27.60 -3.35
CA GLU A 74 -8.09 -27.40 -2.31
C GLU A 74 -7.92 -26.05 -1.60
N LEU A 75 -7.89 -24.95 -2.35
CA LEU A 75 -7.72 -23.61 -1.81
C LEU A 75 -9.05 -22.84 -1.81
N GLY A 76 -9.44 -22.32 -0.65
CA GLY A 76 -10.55 -21.40 -0.53
C GLY A 76 -10.20 -20.02 -1.14
N ILE A 77 -11.07 -19.50 -2.00
CA ILE A 77 -10.96 -18.15 -2.51
C ILE A 77 -11.84 -17.24 -1.65
N PHE A 78 -11.39 -16.94 -0.42
CA PHE A 78 -12.05 -15.98 0.45
C PHE A 78 -11.10 -14.82 0.74
N ASP A 79 -11.01 -13.90 -0.21
CA ASP A 79 -10.20 -12.70 -0.07
C ASP A 79 -11.08 -11.46 -0.25
N MET A 80 -11.42 -10.83 0.84
CA MET A 80 -12.25 -9.62 0.87
C MET A 80 -11.44 -8.37 0.48
N GLY A 81 -10.13 -8.42 0.54
CA GLY A 81 -9.23 -7.31 0.31
C GLY A 81 -9.36 -6.17 1.33
N TRP A 82 -8.48 -5.18 1.21
CA TRP A 82 -8.42 -4.04 2.12
C TRP A 82 -9.69 -3.16 2.18
N PRO A 83 -10.51 -2.98 1.11
CA PRO A 83 -11.70 -2.14 1.23
C PRO A 83 -12.74 -2.73 2.18
N SER A 84 -12.93 -4.05 2.12
CA SER A 84 -13.86 -4.75 3.01
C SER A 84 -13.32 -4.80 4.45
N ALA A 85 -12.01 -5.05 4.61
CA ALA A 85 -11.37 -5.00 5.93
C ALA A 85 -11.52 -3.62 6.59
N ALA A 86 -11.34 -2.53 5.83
CA ALA A 86 -11.55 -1.17 6.29
C ALA A 86 -13.01 -0.91 6.68
N ALA A 87 -13.98 -1.38 5.86
CA ALA A 87 -15.40 -1.22 6.15
C ALA A 87 -15.80 -1.97 7.42
N VAL A 88 -15.34 -3.20 7.60
CA VAL A 88 -15.58 -3.98 8.84
C VAL A 88 -14.96 -3.28 10.04
N ALA A 89 -13.69 -2.87 9.95
CA ALA A 89 -12.99 -2.21 11.04
C ALA A 89 -13.69 -0.95 11.51
N TYR A 90 -14.08 -0.07 10.60
CA TYR A 90 -14.79 1.17 10.94
C TYR A 90 -16.20 0.96 11.49
N ASN A 91 -16.86 -0.15 11.16
CA ASN A 91 -18.17 -0.47 11.71
C ASN A 91 -18.13 -1.02 13.16
N THR A 92 -16.94 -1.22 13.73
CA THR A 92 -16.79 -1.59 15.14
C THR A 92 -16.85 -0.39 16.06
N SER A 93 -17.13 -0.62 17.35
CA SER A 93 -17.08 0.44 18.37
C SER A 93 -15.70 1.08 18.51
N VAL A 94 -14.61 0.31 18.29
CA VAL A 94 -13.24 0.85 18.25
C VAL A 94 -13.09 1.74 17.01
N GLY A 95 -13.51 1.26 15.84
CA GLY A 95 -13.39 1.99 14.58
C GLY A 95 -14.17 3.30 14.57
N ALA A 96 -15.34 3.35 15.20
CA ALA A 96 -16.15 4.56 15.28
C ALA A 96 -15.43 5.75 15.96
N PHE A 97 -14.51 5.47 16.90
CA PHE A 97 -13.76 6.50 17.63
C PHE A 97 -12.28 6.58 17.29
N ILE A 98 -11.79 5.76 16.35
CA ILE A 98 -10.35 5.67 16.07
C ILE A 98 -9.75 6.99 15.59
N ILE A 99 -10.48 7.75 14.76
CA ILE A 99 -10.00 9.03 14.23
C ILE A 99 -9.75 10.05 15.34
N PRO A 100 -10.73 10.41 16.18
CA PRO A 100 -10.48 11.36 17.25
C PRO A 100 -9.45 10.87 18.28
N VAL A 101 -9.40 9.57 18.59
CA VAL A 101 -8.41 8.99 19.51
C VAL A 101 -7.00 9.15 18.94
N CYS A 102 -6.77 8.72 17.71
CA CYS A 102 -5.46 8.82 17.08
C CYS A 102 -5.01 10.28 16.86
N LEU A 103 -5.94 11.18 16.48
CA LEU A 103 -5.63 12.62 16.39
C LEU A 103 -5.21 13.19 17.76
N GLY A 104 -5.90 12.82 18.84
CA GLY A 104 -5.56 13.23 20.20
C GLY A 104 -4.17 12.74 20.60
N ILE A 105 -3.84 11.48 20.33
CA ILE A 105 -2.52 10.89 20.57
C ILE A 105 -1.44 11.60 19.73
N ASN A 106 -1.71 11.88 18.43
CA ASN A 106 -0.74 12.58 17.59
C ASN A 106 -0.46 13.99 18.13
N LEU A 107 -1.52 14.72 18.52
CA LEU A 107 -1.37 16.05 19.14
C LEU A 107 -0.54 15.98 20.43
N LEU A 108 -0.83 15.01 21.32
CA LEU A 108 -0.07 14.80 22.55
C LEU A 108 1.40 14.52 22.25
N MET A 109 1.69 13.62 21.30
CA MET A 109 3.06 13.27 20.91
C MET A 109 3.81 14.45 20.26
N LEU A 110 3.12 15.31 19.50
CA LEU A 110 3.69 16.55 18.95
C LEU A 110 4.02 17.56 20.06
N LEU A 111 3.11 17.75 21.03
CA LEU A 111 3.32 18.65 22.16
C LEU A 111 4.47 18.18 23.07
N THR A 112 4.60 16.88 23.30
CA THR A 112 5.69 16.26 24.07
C THR A 112 6.97 16.09 23.26
N LYS A 113 6.96 16.44 21.96
CA LYS A 113 8.09 16.28 21.02
C LYS A 113 8.58 14.84 20.88
N THR A 114 7.70 13.87 21.09
CA THR A 114 7.98 12.43 20.92
C THR A 114 7.73 11.95 19.49
N THR A 115 7.11 12.78 18.65
CA THR A 115 7.03 12.60 17.19
C THR A 115 7.26 13.93 16.46
N ARG A 116 7.70 13.84 15.22
CA ARG A 116 7.81 14.96 14.28
C ARG A 116 6.77 14.85 13.16
N THR A 117 6.00 13.79 13.12
CA THR A 117 5.01 13.52 12.09
C THR A 117 3.64 14.06 12.48
N VAL A 118 3.10 14.95 11.68
CA VAL A 118 1.70 15.39 11.72
C VAL A 118 0.91 14.47 10.77
N ASN A 119 0.22 13.47 11.31
CA ASN A 119 -0.51 12.50 10.51
C ASN A 119 -1.88 13.05 10.08
N ILE A 120 -1.98 13.47 8.83
CA ILE A 120 -3.21 14.04 8.24
C ILE A 120 -3.95 13.07 7.31
N ASP A 121 -3.41 11.89 7.06
CA ASP A 121 -4.04 10.88 6.23
C ASP A 121 -5.04 10.04 7.06
N LEU A 122 -6.16 10.65 7.36
CA LEU A 122 -7.19 10.09 8.24
C LEU A 122 -7.82 8.81 7.66
N TRP A 123 -7.79 8.64 6.34
CA TRP A 123 -8.30 7.42 5.73
C TRP A 123 -7.52 6.19 6.19
N ASN A 124 -6.20 6.27 6.21
CA ASN A 124 -5.35 5.16 6.63
C ASN A 124 -5.48 4.79 8.12
N TYR A 125 -6.27 5.53 8.89
CA TYR A 125 -6.58 5.17 10.29
C TYR A 125 -7.37 3.88 10.40
N TRP A 126 -7.97 3.38 9.29
CA TRP A 126 -8.61 2.08 9.28
C TRP A 126 -7.68 0.93 9.69
N HIS A 127 -6.38 1.03 9.45
CA HIS A 127 -5.42 0.02 9.89
C HIS A 127 -5.39 -0.11 11.42
N PHE A 128 -5.42 1.02 12.12
CA PHE A 128 -5.43 1.05 13.59
C PHE A 128 -6.79 0.59 14.11
N ALA A 129 -7.87 0.97 13.42
CA ALA A 129 -9.22 0.47 13.70
C ALA A 129 -9.27 -1.05 13.55
N PHE A 130 -8.66 -1.61 12.51
CA PHE A 130 -8.63 -3.04 12.23
C PHE A 130 -7.88 -3.83 13.30
N ILE A 131 -6.68 -3.37 13.68
CA ILE A 131 -5.89 -3.99 14.77
C ILE A 131 -6.68 -3.93 16.09
N GLY A 132 -7.27 -2.78 16.39
CA GLY A 132 -8.08 -2.63 17.58
C GLY A 132 -9.34 -3.49 17.56
N ALA A 133 -9.99 -3.64 16.40
CA ALA A 133 -11.16 -4.49 16.23
C ALA A 133 -10.82 -5.97 16.44
N ILE A 134 -9.71 -6.47 15.88
CA ILE A 134 -9.26 -7.85 16.10
C ILE A 134 -9.06 -8.12 17.60
N VAL A 135 -8.35 -7.25 18.30
CA VAL A 135 -8.09 -7.44 19.73
C VAL A 135 -9.38 -7.28 20.54
N TYR A 136 -10.28 -6.38 20.16
CA TYR A 136 -11.60 -6.25 20.77
C TYR A 136 -12.41 -7.54 20.65
N PHE A 137 -12.50 -8.12 19.45
CA PHE A 137 -13.22 -9.37 19.23
C PHE A 137 -12.57 -10.57 19.94
N ALA A 138 -11.23 -10.63 19.98
CA ALA A 138 -10.52 -11.71 20.64
C ALA A 138 -10.60 -11.66 22.17
N SER A 139 -10.69 -10.45 22.76
CA SER A 139 -10.69 -10.26 24.23
C SER A 139 -12.06 -9.96 24.82
N ASP A 140 -13.07 -9.73 23.97
CA ASP A 140 -14.41 -9.22 24.34
C ASP A 140 -14.34 -7.94 25.20
N ASN A 141 -13.26 -7.15 25.00
CA ASN A 141 -13.00 -5.96 25.81
C ASN A 141 -12.53 -4.78 24.97
N ILE A 142 -13.36 -3.74 24.89
CA ILE A 142 -13.11 -2.53 24.11
C ILE A 142 -11.85 -1.77 24.54
N TYR A 143 -11.48 -1.82 25.82
CA TYR A 143 -10.28 -1.13 26.32
C TYR A 143 -9.01 -1.78 25.79
N TRP A 144 -8.95 -3.11 25.67
CA TRP A 144 -7.86 -3.81 25.02
C TRP A 144 -7.80 -3.51 23.53
N GLY A 145 -8.95 -3.37 22.87
CA GLY A 145 -9.02 -2.92 21.48
C GLY A 145 -8.39 -1.54 21.28
N PHE A 146 -8.79 -0.54 22.07
CA PHE A 146 -8.17 0.78 22.01
C PHE A 146 -6.70 0.77 22.41
N PHE A 147 -6.33 0.01 23.42
CA PHE A 147 -4.92 -0.10 23.83
C PHE A 147 -4.04 -0.61 22.69
N ALA A 148 -4.45 -1.69 22.01
CA ALA A 148 -3.72 -2.23 20.87
C ALA A 148 -3.62 -1.24 19.70
N ALA A 149 -4.74 -0.55 19.38
CA ALA A 149 -4.76 0.47 18.34
C ALA A 149 -3.81 1.65 18.66
N ILE A 150 -3.83 2.14 19.89
CA ILE A 150 -2.98 3.26 20.34
C ILE A 150 -1.50 2.87 20.32
N ILE A 151 -1.15 1.70 20.83
CA ILE A 151 0.24 1.21 20.80
C ILE A 151 0.74 1.08 19.37
N CYS A 152 -0.07 0.46 18.49
CA CYS A 152 0.27 0.36 17.07
C CYS A 152 0.46 1.75 16.43
N TYR A 153 -0.40 2.71 16.76
CA TYR A 153 -0.31 4.08 16.25
C TYR A 153 0.97 4.78 16.71
N ILE A 154 1.30 4.70 17.99
CA ILE A 154 2.53 5.27 18.54
C ILE A 154 3.77 4.67 17.86
N ILE A 155 3.85 3.33 17.78
CA ILE A 155 4.95 2.64 17.11
C ILE A 155 5.07 3.11 15.65
N THR A 156 3.94 3.21 14.96
CA THR A 156 3.93 3.62 13.54
C THR A 156 4.41 5.06 13.35
N LEU A 157 4.03 5.99 14.24
CA LEU A 157 4.52 7.37 14.20
C LEU A 157 6.05 7.45 14.45
N VAL A 158 6.55 6.71 15.44
CA VAL A 158 7.99 6.63 15.71
C VAL A 158 8.73 6.04 14.51
N MET A 159 8.21 4.96 13.91
CA MET A 159 8.79 4.37 12.72
C MET A 159 8.77 5.33 11.53
N ALA A 160 7.68 6.10 11.36
CA ALA A 160 7.58 7.11 10.32
C ALA A 160 8.65 8.20 10.48
N ASP A 161 8.91 8.66 11.71
CA ASP A 161 9.97 9.63 12.00
C ASP A 161 11.38 9.08 11.69
N LEU A 162 11.63 7.82 12.04
CA LEU A 162 12.93 7.17 11.82
C LEU A 162 13.20 6.92 10.33
N THR A 163 12.16 6.63 9.56
CA THR A 163 12.28 6.29 8.15
C THR A 163 12.14 7.49 7.20
N ALA A 164 11.58 8.61 7.67
CA ALA A 164 11.36 9.80 6.86
C ALA A 164 12.64 10.31 6.14
N PRO A 165 13.83 10.39 6.76
CA PRO A 165 15.02 10.85 6.06
C PRO A 165 15.42 9.98 4.87
N ALA A 166 15.30 8.66 5.00
CA ALA A 166 15.61 7.72 3.93
C ALA A 166 14.56 7.81 2.81
N PHE A 167 13.28 7.93 3.18
CA PHE A 167 12.16 8.09 2.26
C PHE A 167 12.30 9.37 1.44
N GLN A 168 12.51 10.51 2.09
CA GLN A 168 12.65 11.83 1.43
C GLN A 168 13.87 11.91 0.53
N LYS A 169 14.96 11.22 0.90
CA LYS A 169 16.16 11.17 0.06
C LYS A 169 16.00 10.30 -1.17
N PHE A 170 15.18 9.25 -1.09
CA PHE A 170 15.02 8.30 -2.18
C PHE A 170 13.99 8.75 -3.21
N TYR A 171 12.84 9.30 -2.75
CA TYR A 171 11.77 9.73 -3.63
C TYR A 171 11.83 11.21 -3.94
N ASP A 172 11.82 11.55 -5.21
CA ASP A 172 11.82 12.95 -5.65
C ASP A 172 10.57 13.69 -5.17
N LYS A 173 10.74 14.96 -4.79
CA LYS A 173 9.65 15.87 -4.37
C LYS A 173 8.90 15.43 -3.10
N MET A 174 9.45 14.53 -2.32
CA MET A 174 8.86 14.05 -1.07
C MET A 174 9.46 14.67 0.19
N ASP A 175 10.19 15.80 0.05
CA ASP A 175 10.75 16.51 1.21
C ASP A 175 9.67 16.86 2.23
N GLY A 176 9.94 16.63 3.52
CA GLY A 176 9.02 16.88 4.63
C GLY A 176 7.78 15.99 4.64
N ILE A 177 7.79 14.89 3.90
CA ILE A 177 6.77 13.84 3.95
C ILE A 177 7.29 12.65 4.75
N SER A 178 6.44 12.06 5.57
CA SER A 178 6.65 10.78 6.26
C SER A 178 5.48 9.85 5.99
N ILE A 179 5.67 8.54 6.20
CA ILE A 179 4.64 7.54 5.89
C ILE A 179 4.24 6.80 7.17
N PRO A 180 3.29 7.33 7.96
CA PRO A 180 2.80 6.68 9.18
C PRO A 180 1.73 5.64 8.87
N GLN A 181 2.05 4.65 8.03
CA GLN A 181 1.14 3.57 7.69
C GLN A 181 1.70 2.24 8.21
N PRO A 182 0.97 1.52 9.10
CA PRO A 182 1.50 0.34 9.77
C PRO A 182 1.83 -0.80 8.81
N PHE A 183 1.06 -1.01 7.73
CA PHE A 183 1.33 -2.09 6.78
C PHE A 183 2.75 -1.99 6.18
N CYS A 184 3.11 -0.85 5.57
CA CYS A 184 4.45 -0.72 4.98
C CYS A 184 5.55 -0.53 6.03
N GLN A 185 5.27 0.08 7.19
CA GLN A 185 6.26 0.27 8.26
C GLN A 185 6.63 -1.04 8.98
N SER A 186 5.71 -2.00 9.09
CA SER A 186 5.96 -3.29 9.76
C SER A 186 7.05 -4.11 9.07
N PHE A 187 7.24 -3.94 7.77
CA PHE A 187 8.27 -4.66 7.01
C PHE A 187 9.66 -4.00 7.04
N VAL A 188 9.77 -2.76 7.51
CA VAL A 188 11.03 -2.02 7.56
C VAL A 188 12.12 -2.73 8.36
N PRO A 189 11.89 -3.22 9.60
CA PRO A 189 12.90 -3.93 10.36
C PRO A 189 13.41 -5.18 9.64
N PHE A 190 12.49 -5.97 9.06
CA PHE A 190 12.83 -7.17 8.29
C PHE A 190 13.63 -6.80 7.03
N ALA A 191 13.21 -5.76 6.31
CA ALA A 191 13.90 -5.29 5.13
C ALA A 191 15.35 -4.86 5.43
N ILE A 192 15.59 -4.17 6.56
CA ILE A 192 16.93 -3.77 6.97
C ILE A 192 17.80 -5.00 7.27
N VAL A 193 17.26 -5.99 7.99
CA VAL A 193 18.01 -7.21 8.33
C VAL A 193 18.34 -8.00 7.07
N ILE A 194 17.33 -8.28 6.23
CA ILE A 194 17.53 -9.05 5.00
C ILE A 194 18.48 -8.33 4.05
N ASN A 195 18.32 -7.00 3.86
CA ASN A 195 19.23 -6.24 3.01
C ASN A 195 20.69 -6.33 3.50
N LYS A 196 20.94 -6.23 4.81
CA LYS A 196 22.29 -6.41 5.38
C LYS A 196 22.83 -7.82 5.19
N LEU A 197 21.98 -8.85 5.22
CA LEU A 197 22.40 -10.21 4.93
C LEU A 197 22.76 -10.39 3.47
N LEU A 198 21.95 -9.87 2.55
CA LEU A 198 22.21 -9.90 1.12
C LEU A 198 23.51 -9.14 0.75
N ASP A 199 23.79 -8.03 1.43
CA ASP A 199 25.04 -7.25 1.23
C ASP A 199 26.31 -8.04 1.61
N LYS A 200 26.19 -9.09 2.44
CA LYS A 200 27.32 -9.95 2.81
C LYS A 200 27.59 -11.09 1.82
N ILE A 201 26.68 -11.35 0.88
CA ILE A 201 26.83 -12.41 -0.11
C ILE A 201 27.81 -11.92 -1.21
N PRO A 202 28.97 -12.59 -1.41
CA PRO A 202 29.93 -12.19 -2.42
C PRO A 202 29.30 -12.15 -3.82
N GLY A 203 29.50 -11.06 -4.54
CA GLY A 203 28.96 -10.88 -5.90
C GLY A 203 27.51 -10.46 -6.00
N PHE A 204 26.78 -10.35 -4.89
CA PHE A 204 25.39 -9.89 -4.89
C PHE A 204 25.27 -8.40 -5.26
N ASP A 205 26.30 -7.61 -4.98
CA ASP A 205 26.45 -6.22 -5.41
C ASP A 205 26.48 -6.05 -6.94
N LYS A 206 26.92 -7.09 -7.68
CA LYS A 206 26.90 -7.12 -9.16
C LYS A 206 25.47 -7.26 -9.72
N LEU A 207 24.52 -7.70 -8.91
CA LEU A 207 23.09 -7.77 -9.23
C LEU A 207 22.37 -6.46 -8.92
N ASN A 208 23.08 -5.34 -8.93
CA ASN A 208 22.47 -4.02 -8.73
C ASN A 208 21.72 -3.59 -9.99
N ILE A 209 20.49 -4.06 -10.11
CA ILE A 209 19.57 -3.75 -11.20
C ILE A 209 18.44 -2.91 -10.62
N ASP A 210 18.36 -1.65 -11.02
CA ASP A 210 17.21 -0.79 -10.81
C ASP A 210 16.27 -0.83 -12.04
N SER A 211 15.14 -0.14 -11.99
CA SER A 211 14.20 -0.11 -13.12
C SER A 211 14.79 0.53 -14.37
N GLU A 212 15.69 1.51 -14.23
CA GLU A 212 16.41 2.10 -15.37
C GLU A 212 17.42 1.14 -15.96
N GLY A 213 18.14 0.40 -15.12
CA GLY A 213 19.05 -0.66 -15.53
C GLY A 213 18.33 -1.81 -16.25
N LEU A 214 17.09 -2.15 -15.80
CA LEU A 214 16.25 -3.12 -16.49
C LEU A 214 15.89 -2.61 -17.91
N LYS A 215 15.48 -1.34 -18.01
CA LYS A 215 15.16 -0.70 -19.29
C LYS A 215 16.41 -0.62 -20.20
N LYS A 216 17.58 -0.26 -19.66
CA LYS A 216 18.83 -0.23 -20.42
C LYS A 216 19.26 -1.61 -20.92
N LYS A 217 19.06 -2.66 -20.10
CA LYS A 217 19.49 -4.02 -20.42
C LYS A 217 18.52 -4.75 -21.36
N PHE A 218 17.21 -4.55 -21.20
CA PHE A 218 16.16 -5.25 -21.94
C PHE A 218 15.40 -4.34 -22.91
N GLY A 219 15.77 -3.05 -23.03
CA GLY A 219 15.10 -2.08 -23.90
C GLY A 219 13.61 -1.96 -23.54
N LEU A 220 12.77 -1.95 -24.55
CA LEU A 220 11.33 -1.84 -24.41
C LEU A 220 10.71 -2.93 -23.50
N MET A 221 11.26 -4.15 -23.54
CA MET A 221 10.81 -5.27 -22.71
C MET A 221 11.05 -5.07 -21.21
N GLY A 222 11.93 -4.17 -20.81
CA GLY A 222 12.18 -3.79 -19.41
C GLY A 222 11.26 -2.70 -18.88
N GLU A 223 10.37 -2.14 -19.71
CA GLU A 223 9.38 -1.16 -19.27
C GLU A 223 8.22 -1.82 -18.51
N PRO A 224 7.68 -1.19 -17.44
CA PRO A 224 6.57 -1.73 -16.66
C PRO A 224 5.37 -2.18 -17.52
N LEU A 225 5.01 -1.40 -18.52
CA LEU A 225 3.94 -1.73 -19.46
C LEU A 225 4.14 -3.12 -20.11
N PHE A 226 5.34 -3.38 -20.68
CA PHE A 226 5.63 -4.63 -21.36
C PHE A 226 5.78 -5.81 -20.40
N LEU A 227 6.38 -5.57 -19.21
CA LEU A 227 6.42 -6.58 -18.16
C LEU A 227 5.01 -6.96 -17.73
N GLY A 228 4.10 -5.97 -17.60
CA GLY A 228 2.68 -6.21 -17.34
C GLY A 228 2.04 -7.12 -18.37
N ILE A 229 2.25 -6.84 -19.67
CA ILE A 229 1.74 -7.65 -20.77
C ILE A 229 2.28 -9.09 -20.70
N VAL A 230 3.58 -9.26 -20.54
CA VAL A 230 4.23 -10.58 -20.48
C VAL A 230 3.72 -11.40 -19.32
N ILE A 231 3.63 -10.81 -18.12
CA ILE A 231 3.15 -11.50 -16.92
C ILE A 231 1.66 -11.83 -17.06
N GLY A 232 0.84 -10.90 -17.55
CA GLY A 232 -0.58 -11.15 -17.80
C GLY A 232 -0.81 -12.28 -18.79
N CYS A 233 -0.05 -12.31 -19.89
CA CYS A 233 -0.08 -13.42 -20.84
C CYS A 233 0.38 -14.74 -20.20
N GLY A 234 1.43 -14.71 -19.39
CA GLY A 234 1.93 -15.87 -18.67
C GLY A 234 0.88 -16.46 -17.72
N ILE A 235 0.25 -15.63 -16.89
CA ILE A 235 -0.84 -16.05 -15.98
C ILE A 235 -2.03 -16.61 -16.78
N GLY A 236 -2.41 -15.96 -17.89
CA GLY A 236 -3.48 -16.42 -18.76
C GLY A 236 -3.18 -17.80 -19.38
N ALA A 237 -1.94 -18.03 -19.80
CA ALA A 237 -1.51 -19.31 -20.34
C ALA A 237 -1.46 -20.42 -19.28
N LEU A 238 -1.00 -20.10 -18.05
CA LEU A 238 -1.01 -21.03 -16.92
C LEU A 238 -2.45 -21.42 -16.48
N GLY A 239 -3.43 -20.56 -16.74
CA GLY A 239 -4.85 -20.86 -16.53
C GLY A 239 -5.45 -21.80 -17.59
N CYS A 240 -4.64 -22.40 -18.48
CA CYS A 240 -5.04 -23.37 -19.48
C CYS A 240 -4.48 -24.76 -19.13
N GLY A 241 -5.34 -25.79 -19.18
CA GLY A 241 -4.98 -27.16 -18.82
C GLY A 241 -4.23 -27.96 -19.90
N SER A 242 -4.18 -27.44 -21.12
CA SER A 242 -3.53 -28.09 -22.27
C SER A 242 -3.02 -27.08 -23.28
N TRP A 243 -2.05 -27.51 -24.09
CA TRP A 243 -1.52 -26.68 -25.18
C TRP A 243 -2.61 -26.28 -26.21
N LYS A 244 -3.55 -27.17 -26.47
CA LYS A 244 -4.70 -26.89 -27.35
C LYS A 244 -5.54 -25.74 -26.80
N GLU A 245 -5.83 -25.78 -25.49
CA GLU A 245 -6.60 -24.71 -24.82
C GLU A 245 -5.84 -23.38 -24.83
N VAL A 246 -4.51 -23.39 -24.71
CA VAL A 246 -3.69 -22.17 -24.87
C VAL A 246 -3.90 -21.56 -26.25
N VAL A 247 -3.86 -22.38 -27.31
CA VAL A 247 -4.04 -21.91 -28.68
C VAL A 247 -5.45 -21.37 -28.89
N ASP A 248 -6.47 -22.08 -28.42
CA ASP A 248 -7.87 -21.68 -28.52
C ASP A 248 -8.17 -20.39 -27.70
N SER A 249 -7.40 -20.14 -26.65
CA SER A 249 -7.57 -19.00 -25.74
C SER A 249 -6.63 -17.82 -26.03
N ILE A 250 -5.84 -17.84 -27.12
CA ILE A 250 -4.91 -16.75 -27.47
C ILE A 250 -5.54 -15.36 -27.35
N PRO A 251 -6.75 -15.07 -27.86
CA PRO A 251 -7.35 -13.74 -27.74
C PRO A 251 -7.59 -13.33 -26.28
N SER A 252 -8.02 -14.25 -25.41
CA SER A 252 -8.25 -14.01 -23.99
C SER A 252 -6.94 -13.79 -23.23
N ILE A 253 -5.91 -14.59 -23.56
CA ILE A 253 -4.56 -14.48 -22.99
C ILE A 253 -3.94 -13.12 -23.34
N LEU A 254 -3.99 -12.72 -24.59
CA LEU A 254 -3.52 -11.41 -25.04
C LEU A 254 -4.33 -10.27 -24.41
N GLY A 255 -5.65 -10.44 -24.31
CA GLY A 255 -6.54 -9.49 -23.64
C GLY A 255 -6.18 -9.30 -22.17
N LEU A 256 -5.86 -10.38 -21.46
CA LEU A 256 -5.36 -10.31 -20.07
C LEU A 256 -4.00 -9.59 -20.00
N GLY A 257 -3.09 -9.90 -20.91
CA GLY A 257 -1.80 -9.20 -21.01
C GLY A 257 -1.97 -7.69 -21.18
N ILE A 258 -2.81 -7.25 -22.12
CA ILE A 258 -3.08 -5.83 -22.36
C ILE A 258 -3.70 -5.15 -21.12
N LYS A 259 -4.63 -5.83 -20.43
CA LYS A 259 -5.22 -5.30 -19.19
C LYS A 259 -4.17 -5.13 -18.08
N MET A 260 -3.24 -6.08 -17.95
CA MET A 260 -2.14 -5.98 -16.98
C MET A 260 -1.17 -4.86 -17.36
N GLY A 261 -0.83 -4.70 -18.63
CA GLY A 261 -0.08 -3.56 -19.13
C GLY A 261 -0.78 -2.22 -18.84
N ALA A 262 -2.10 -2.15 -19.03
CA ALA A 262 -2.89 -0.97 -18.72
C ALA A 262 -2.85 -0.62 -17.22
N VAL A 263 -2.93 -1.61 -16.32
CA VAL A 263 -2.76 -1.41 -14.87
C VAL A 263 -1.42 -0.74 -14.57
N MET A 264 -0.33 -1.24 -15.17
CA MET A 264 1.02 -0.70 -14.96
C MET A 264 1.20 0.73 -15.47
N GLU A 265 0.50 1.10 -16.54
CA GLU A 265 0.55 2.44 -17.12
C GLU A 265 -0.36 3.44 -16.38
N LEU A 266 -1.52 2.99 -15.89
CA LEU A 266 -2.50 3.86 -15.25
C LEU A 266 -2.13 4.21 -13.81
N ILE A 267 -1.52 3.29 -13.05
CA ILE A 267 -1.14 3.55 -11.64
C ILE A 267 -0.26 4.80 -11.49
N PRO A 268 0.84 5.01 -12.25
CA PRO A 268 1.66 6.22 -12.14
C PRO A 268 0.89 7.49 -12.46
N ARG A 269 0.00 7.45 -13.43
CA ARG A 269 -0.84 8.62 -13.83
C ARG A 269 -1.81 9.00 -12.72
N ILE A 270 -2.43 8.00 -12.07
CA ILE A 270 -3.30 8.22 -10.91
C ILE A 270 -2.50 8.76 -9.73
N THR A 271 -1.31 8.21 -9.48
CA THR A 271 -0.42 8.68 -8.42
C THR A 271 -0.04 10.16 -8.63
N SER A 272 0.15 10.59 -9.88
CA SER A 272 0.42 12.00 -10.16
C SER A 272 -0.72 12.95 -9.77
N LEU A 273 -1.97 12.50 -9.82
CA LEU A 273 -3.12 13.29 -9.35
C LEU A 273 -3.10 13.49 -7.83
N PHE A 274 -2.68 12.47 -7.06
CA PHE A 274 -2.47 12.63 -5.63
C PHE A 274 -1.40 13.69 -5.34
N ILE A 275 -0.25 13.62 -6.04
CA ILE A 275 0.86 14.58 -5.86
C ILE A 275 0.39 15.99 -6.21
N GLU A 276 -0.32 16.18 -7.33
CA GLU A 276 -0.86 17.49 -7.73
C GLU A 276 -1.83 18.05 -6.69
N GLY A 277 -2.72 17.20 -6.15
CA GLY A 277 -3.69 17.61 -5.13
C GLY A 277 -3.06 17.91 -3.78
N LEU A 278 -2.07 17.15 -3.35
CA LEU A 278 -1.48 17.27 -2.01
C LEU A 278 -0.37 18.31 -1.91
N LYS A 279 0.32 18.61 -3.02
CA LYS A 279 1.43 19.57 -3.03
C LYS A 279 1.07 20.94 -2.48
N PRO A 280 -0.05 21.61 -2.86
CA PRO A 280 -0.40 22.93 -2.31
C PRO A 280 -0.62 22.89 -0.79
N ILE A 281 -1.15 21.78 -0.26
CA ILE A 281 -1.41 21.61 1.16
C ILE A 281 -0.09 21.40 1.90
N SER A 282 0.79 20.56 1.37
CA SER A 282 2.12 20.33 1.92
C SER A 282 2.94 21.62 1.97
N ASP A 283 2.99 22.38 0.87
CA ASP A 283 3.73 23.63 0.80
C ASP A 283 3.20 24.66 1.79
N ALA A 284 1.87 24.86 1.86
CA ALA A 284 1.24 25.79 2.79
C ALA A 284 1.45 25.37 4.27
N THR A 285 1.41 24.07 4.56
CA THR A 285 1.70 23.55 5.90
C THR A 285 3.13 23.84 6.31
N ARG A 286 4.11 23.63 5.40
CA ARG A 286 5.52 23.99 5.65
C ARG A 286 5.70 25.47 5.93
N GLU A 287 5.07 26.34 5.14
CA GLU A 287 5.13 27.80 5.36
C GLU A 287 4.53 28.20 6.70
N LEU A 288 3.38 27.64 7.07
CA LEU A 288 2.72 27.89 8.35
C LEU A 288 3.61 27.48 9.52
N ILE A 289 4.20 26.30 9.44
CA ILE A 289 5.12 25.74 10.45
C ILE A 289 6.35 26.64 10.56
N ALA A 290 6.98 27.01 9.45
CA ALA A 290 8.16 27.88 9.43
C ALA A 290 7.89 29.26 10.03
N LYS A 291 6.69 29.82 9.81
CA LYS A 291 6.28 31.12 10.37
C LYS A 291 5.98 31.09 11.87
N LYS A 292 5.28 30.06 12.34
CA LYS A 292 4.85 29.96 13.75
C LYS A 292 5.90 29.41 14.71
N TYR A 293 6.77 28.55 14.21
CA TYR A 293 7.74 27.84 15.04
C TYR A 293 9.14 28.03 14.49
N LYS A 294 9.84 29.05 14.95
CA LYS A 294 11.24 29.36 14.56
C LYS A 294 12.23 28.18 14.74
N ASN A 295 11.86 27.16 15.51
CA ASN A 295 12.62 25.91 15.77
C ASN A 295 11.98 24.65 15.21
N SER A 296 11.04 24.73 14.28
CA SER A 296 10.32 23.59 13.71
C SER A 296 11.03 22.92 12.51
N ALA A 297 12.33 23.19 12.35
CA ALA A 297 13.16 22.45 11.43
C ALA A 297 13.09 20.95 11.75
N GLY A 298 12.27 20.20 11.00
CA GLY A 298 12.16 18.75 11.13
C GLY A 298 10.76 18.17 11.29
N LEU A 299 9.68 18.97 11.26
CA LEU A 299 8.33 18.41 11.19
C LEU A 299 8.06 17.83 9.80
N SER A 300 7.45 16.64 9.77
CA SER A 300 7.01 15.96 8.57
C SER A 300 5.49 15.84 8.53
N ILE A 301 4.93 15.84 7.31
CA ILE A 301 3.52 15.59 7.09
C ILE A 301 3.34 14.11 6.83
N GLY A 302 2.57 13.45 7.68
CA GLY A 302 2.22 12.04 7.58
C GLY A 302 1.21 11.81 6.45
N MET A 303 1.59 11.04 5.45
CA MET A 303 0.82 10.81 4.24
C MET A 303 0.74 9.32 3.89
N SER A 304 -0.17 8.98 2.98
CA SER A 304 -0.31 7.63 2.43
C SER A 304 0.89 7.25 1.55
N PRO A 305 1.34 5.98 1.58
CA PRO A 305 2.28 5.45 0.61
C PRO A 305 1.75 5.46 -0.83
N ALA A 306 0.45 5.70 -1.04
CA ALA A 306 -0.15 5.88 -2.36
C ALA A 306 0.56 6.95 -3.21
N LEU A 307 1.24 7.91 -2.58
CA LEU A 307 2.04 8.94 -3.25
C LEU A 307 3.17 8.38 -4.12
N VAL A 308 3.68 7.20 -3.78
CA VAL A 308 4.90 6.65 -4.40
C VAL A 308 4.71 5.24 -4.95
N ILE A 309 3.51 4.67 -4.91
CA ILE A 309 3.24 3.35 -5.51
C ILE A 309 3.48 3.32 -7.03
N GLY A 310 3.38 4.47 -7.68
CA GLY A 310 3.69 4.63 -9.11
C GLY A 310 5.18 4.64 -9.45
N HIS A 311 6.07 4.51 -8.47
CA HIS A 311 7.51 4.41 -8.74
C HIS A 311 7.82 3.18 -9.61
N PRO A 312 8.62 3.30 -10.70
CA PRO A 312 8.84 2.20 -11.65
C PRO A 312 9.31 0.90 -11.00
N THR A 313 10.23 0.98 -10.04
CA THR A 313 10.71 -0.21 -9.31
C THR A 313 9.60 -0.84 -8.46
N THR A 314 8.74 -0.04 -7.80
CA THR A 314 7.56 -0.56 -7.07
C THR A 314 6.69 -1.38 -7.99
N LEU A 315 6.36 -0.85 -9.18
CA LEU A 315 5.50 -1.51 -10.15
C LEU A 315 6.12 -2.84 -10.62
N VAL A 316 7.39 -2.82 -11.03
CA VAL A 316 8.10 -4.01 -11.52
C VAL A 316 8.14 -5.10 -10.44
N VAL A 317 8.57 -4.76 -9.23
CA VAL A 317 8.76 -5.76 -8.16
C VAL A 317 7.40 -6.29 -7.68
N SER A 318 6.39 -5.44 -7.52
CA SER A 318 5.05 -5.86 -7.14
C SER A 318 4.45 -6.82 -8.16
N LEU A 319 4.59 -6.51 -9.45
CA LEU A 319 4.04 -7.34 -10.50
C LEU A 319 4.75 -8.70 -10.63
N LEU A 320 6.08 -8.71 -10.50
CA LEU A 320 6.85 -9.97 -10.47
C LEU A 320 6.49 -10.82 -9.24
N LEU A 321 6.15 -10.19 -8.11
CA LEU A 321 5.80 -10.91 -6.90
C LEU A 321 4.40 -11.56 -6.98
N ILE A 322 3.46 -11.01 -7.74
CA ILE A 322 2.10 -11.55 -7.90
C ILE A 322 2.10 -13.04 -8.30
N PRO A 323 2.68 -13.46 -9.44
CA PRO A 323 2.66 -14.87 -9.83
C PRO A 323 3.44 -15.75 -8.86
N VAL A 324 4.50 -15.24 -8.25
CA VAL A 324 5.27 -15.99 -7.25
C VAL A 324 4.47 -16.16 -5.96
N THR A 325 3.70 -15.16 -5.54
CA THR A 325 2.79 -15.26 -4.39
C THR A 325 1.72 -16.33 -4.63
N ILE A 326 1.14 -16.36 -5.82
CA ILE A 326 0.17 -17.37 -6.21
C ILE A 326 0.82 -18.77 -6.17
N PHE A 327 2.00 -18.90 -6.75
CA PHE A 327 2.75 -20.17 -6.73
C PHE A 327 3.07 -20.62 -5.30
N LEU A 328 3.52 -19.71 -4.43
CA LEU A 328 3.76 -19.99 -3.02
C LEU A 328 2.48 -20.41 -2.30
N ALA A 329 1.35 -19.76 -2.58
CA ALA A 329 0.07 -20.13 -1.99
C ALA A 329 -0.33 -21.58 -2.33
N VAL A 330 0.08 -22.06 -3.51
CA VAL A 330 -0.16 -23.43 -3.95
C VAL A 330 0.75 -24.45 -3.29
N ILE A 331 2.05 -24.14 -3.19
CA ILE A 331 3.04 -25.14 -2.76
C ILE A 331 3.30 -25.16 -1.24
N LEU A 332 2.89 -24.10 -0.51
CA LEU A 332 3.12 -24.06 0.93
C LEU A 332 2.23 -25.07 1.66
N PRO A 333 2.81 -26.02 2.41
CA PRO A 333 2.05 -27.02 3.13
C PRO A 333 1.10 -26.37 4.15
N GLY A 334 -0.16 -26.80 4.14
CA GLY A 334 -1.17 -26.31 5.07
C GLY A 334 -1.80 -24.96 4.70
N ASN A 335 -1.37 -24.30 3.64
CA ASN A 335 -2.07 -23.12 3.14
C ASN A 335 -3.43 -23.51 2.55
N ARG A 336 -4.50 -22.82 2.96
CA ARG A 336 -5.87 -23.02 2.49
C ARG A 336 -6.44 -21.82 1.75
N PHE A 337 -5.61 -20.82 1.53
CA PHE A 337 -6.03 -19.50 1.05
C PHE A 337 -5.31 -19.14 -0.24
N LEU A 338 -6.07 -18.73 -1.27
CA LEU A 338 -5.54 -18.16 -2.48
C LEU A 338 -5.78 -16.64 -2.48
N PRO A 339 -4.72 -15.80 -2.44
CA PRO A 339 -4.89 -14.37 -2.48
C PRO A 339 -5.39 -13.90 -3.85
N LEU A 340 -6.39 -13.04 -3.87
CA LEU A 340 -6.91 -12.37 -5.08
C LEU A 340 -6.96 -10.86 -4.90
N ALA A 341 -7.84 -10.38 -4.03
CA ALA A 341 -8.00 -8.95 -3.77
C ALA A 341 -6.80 -8.35 -3.03
N SER A 342 -6.15 -9.14 -2.17
CA SER A 342 -4.93 -8.76 -1.45
C SER A 342 -3.71 -8.57 -2.37
N LEU A 343 -3.70 -9.17 -3.59
CA LEU A 343 -2.63 -8.95 -4.57
C LEU A 343 -2.49 -7.48 -4.95
N ALA A 344 -3.58 -6.71 -4.96
CA ALA A 344 -3.53 -5.27 -5.16
C ALA A 344 -2.78 -4.53 -4.04
N GLY A 345 -2.69 -5.12 -2.85
CA GLY A 345 -1.90 -4.62 -1.72
C GLY A 345 -0.39 -4.70 -1.93
N MET A 346 0.09 -5.52 -2.88
CA MET A 346 1.53 -5.69 -3.15
C MET A 346 2.22 -4.36 -3.49
N PHE A 347 1.54 -3.44 -4.16
CA PHE A 347 2.08 -2.12 -4.47
C PHE A 347 2.37 -1.28 -3.22
N TYR A 348 1.68 -1.54 -2.11
CA TYR A 348 1.87 -0.85 -0.83
C TYR A 348 2.96 -1.47 0.05
N LEU A 349 3.46 -2.65 -0.30
CA LEU A 349 4.55 -3.30 0.42
C LEU A 349 5.89 -2.57 0.23
N PHE A 350 6.16 -2.11 -1.00
CA PHE A 350 7.48 -1.64 -1.41
C PHE A 350 7.85 -0.18 -1.09
N PRO A 351 6.91 0.77 -0.89
CA PRO A 351 7.25 2.17 -0.65
C PRO A 351 8.30 2.41 0.43
N MET A 352 8.33 1.61 1.49
CA MET A 352 9.32 1.73 2.56
C MET A 352 10.50 0.75 2.42
N ILE A 353 10.41 -0.27 1.57
CA ILE A 353 11.50 -1.21 1.26
C ILE A 353 12.48 -0.59 0.26
N LEU A 354 12.00 0.14 -0.74
CA LEU A 354 12.85 0.72 -1.79
C LEU A 354 13.90 1.72 -1.27
N PRO A 355 13.61 2.61 -0.33
CA PRO A 355 14.65 3.46 0.27
C PRO A 355 15.80 2.65 0.91
N ILE A 356 15.49 1.47 1.48
CA ILE A 356 16.46 0.59 2.13
C ILE A 356 17.34 -0.12 1.09
N THR A 357 16.72 -0.62 0.03
CA THR A 357 17.39 -1.33 -1.05
C THR A 357 18.00 -0.41 -2.11
N LYS A 358 17.79 0.90 -1.96
CA LYS A 358 18.19 1.93 -2.95
C LYS A 358 17.60 1.67 -4.34
N GLY A 359 16.37 1.16 -4.40
CA GLY A 359 15.68 0.86 -5.65
C GLY A 359 16.13 -0.43 -6.35
N ASN A 360 16.99 -1.25 -5.73
CA ASN A 360 17.45 -2.51 -6.32
C ASN A 360 16.30 -3.50 -6.44
N VAL A 361 15.96 -3.88 -7.68
CA VAL A 361 14.84 -4.78 -8.01
C VAL A 361 15.03 -6.16 -7.37
N VAL A 362 16.23 -6.74 -7.47
CA VAL A 362 16.50 -8.10 -6.99
C VAL A 362 16.41 -8.18 -5.47
N LYS A 363 17.03 -7.24 -4.76
CA LYS A 363 16.96 -7.16 -3.29
C LYS A 363 15.54 -6.94 -2.82
N SER A 364 14.82 -6.00 -3.44
CA SER A 364 13.43 -5.70 -3.11
C SER A 364 12.52 -6.89 -3.35
N PHE A 365 12.75 -7.63 -4.45
CA PHE A 365 12.00 -8.84 -4.75
C PHE A 365 12.22 -9.93 -3.68
N ILE A 366 13.47 -10.19 -3.29
CA ILE A 366 13.78 -11.18 -2.24
C ILE A 366 13.16 -10.78 -0.90
N ILE A 367 13.24 -9.51 -0.52
CA ILE A 367 12.61 -9.01 0.70
C ILE A 367 11.09 -9.17 0.63
N GLY A 368 10.48 -8.82 -0.50
CA GLY A 368 9.04 -9.02 -0.74
C GLY A 368 8.63 -10.48 -0.68
N LEU A 369 9.43 -11.38 -1.26
CA LEU A 369 9.22 -12.82 -1.24
C LEU A 369 9.20 -13.37 0.21
N VAL A 370 10.17 -12.98 1.03
CA VAL A 370 10.22 -13.38 2.44
C VAL A 370 9.03 -12.81 3.22
N ALA A 371 8.68 -11.55 2.97
CA ALA A 371 7.53 -10.90 3.61
C ALA A 371 6.22 -11.63 3.31
N VAL A 372 5.98 -11.96 2.04
CA VAL A 372 4.78 -12.68 1.60
C VAL A 372 4.74 -14.12 2.15
N SER A 373 5.88 -14.83 2.10
CA SER A 373 5.97 -16.18 2.66
C SER A 373 5.63 -16.18 4.15
N TYR A 374 6.12 -15.19 4.91
CA TYR A 374 5.82 -15.06 6.33
C TYR A 374 4.33 -14.82 6.60
N THR A 375 3.69 -13.93 5.85
CA THR A 375 2.27 -13.61 6.03
C THR A 375 1.37 -14.80 5.68
N HIS A 376 1.70 -15.57 4.64
CA HIS A 376 0.95 -16.77 4.25
C HIS A 376 1.13 -17.94 5.26
N LEU A 377 2.34 -18.13 5.80
CA LEU A 377 2.58 -19.16 6.80
C LEU A 377 1.80 -18.90 8.12
N ARG A 378 1.62 -17.62 8.49
CA ARG A 378 0.88 -17.25 9.70
C ARG A 378 -0.63 -17.19 9.54
N ALA A 379 -1.15 -16.94 8.34
CA ALA A 379 -2.59 -16.99 8.10
C ALA A 379 -3.20 -18.36 8.46
N HIS A 380 -2.39 -19.41 8.44
CA HIS A 380 -2.80 -20.75 8.85
C HIS A 380 -3.04 -20.90 10.37
N GLU A 381 -2.34 -20.12 11.21
CA GLU A 381 -2.50 -20.22 12.68
C GLU A 381 -3.77 -19.52 13.21
N THR A 382 -4.33 -18.56 12.44
CA THR A 382 -5.51 -17.79 12.87
C THR A 382 -6.85 -18.46 12.55
N GLU A 383 -6.87 -19.52 11.72
CA GLU A 383 -8.08 -20.30 11.43
C GLU A 383 -8.30 -21.48 12.38
N LEU A 384 -7.41 -21.74 13.33
CA LEU A 384 -7.49 -22.86 14.27
C LEU A 384 -8.18 -22.50 15.60
N HIS A 385 -8.71 -21.30 15.72
CA HIS A 385 -9.49 -20.82 16.87
C HIS A 385 -10.71 -20.04 16.36
#